data_a1447019dad95abf13e370d9380db3f3
#
_entry.id   a1447019dad95abf13e370d9380db3f3
#
_cell.length_a   1.000
_cell.length_b   1.000
_cell.length_c   1.000
_cell.angle_alpha   90.00
_cell.angle_beta   90.00
_cell.angle_gamma   90.00
#
_symmetry.space_group_name_H-M   'P 1'
#
loop_
_entity.id
_entity.type
_entity.pdbx_description
1 polymer ?
#
loop_
_entity_poly.entity_id
_entity_poly.type
_entity_poly.pdbx_seq_one_letter_code
_entity_poly.pdbx_strand_id
1 'polypeptide(L)'
;MVGSRAYGLETEESDVDRRGVFVAPTRSFWRLAKPPTHVEGPLPEQFSWEVERFCGLALEANPTILECLWSPVVEHTTPAGEELLSIRHAFLSGRAHRTFVGYADAQFRRLNPERPRWKQAMHMIRLLLSGLHLARHGEPLVRVDAHRDRLLAVRRGELSWDEVTRWRSELVTSFDDPGALPAEPDRRRVEEYLINTREAAL
;
A
#
# COMPACT_ATOMS: atom_id res chain seq x y z
N MET A 1 6.06 3.89 8.29
CA MET A 1 5.15 5.04 8.14
C MET A 1 4.54 5.01 6.75
N VAL A 2 3.31 5.46 6.59
CA VAL A 2 2.62 5.61 5.29
C VAL A 2 2.01 7.02 5.20
N GLY A 3 1.06 7.23 4.28
CA GLY A 3 0.36 8.51 4.15
C GLY A 3 1.20 9.61 3.52
N SER A 4 0.74 10.86 3.66
CA SER A 4 1.32 12.02 2.98
C SER A 4 2.82 12.17 3.21
N ARG A 5 3.33 11.86 4.41
CA ARG A 5 4.77 11.94 4.75
C ARG A 5 5.61 10.92 3.99
N ALA A 6 5.13 9.68 3.87
CA ALA A 6 5.82 8.66 3.10
C ALA A 6 5.78 8.95 1.59
N TYR A 7 4.70 9.60 1.14
CA TYR A 7 4.50 9.91 -0.28
C TYR A 7 5.25 11.18 -0.74
N GLY A 8 5.80 11.99 0.18
CA GLY A 8 6.36 13.29 -0.14
C GLY A 8 5.30 14.36 -0.46
N LEU A 9 4.07 14.17 0.05
CA LEU A 9 2.91 15.04 -0.16
C LEU A 9 2.45 15.72 1.15
N GLU A 10 3.32 15.71 2.16
CA GLU A 10 3.03 16.31 3.44
C GLU A 10 2.88 17.83 3.36
N THR A 11 2.05 18.35 4.26
CA THR A 11 1.89 19.76 4.59
C THR A 11 2.11 19.91 6.10
N GLU A 12 2.18 21.13 6.61
CA GLU A 12 2.34 21.40 8.06
C GLU A 12 1.26 20.71 8.92
N GLU A 13 0.06 20.56 8.39
CA GLU A 13 -1.10 19.92 9.05
C GLU A 13 -1.19 18.41 8.83
N SER A 14 -0.18 17.79 8.19
CA SER A 14 -0.27 16.37 7.85
C SER A 14 -0.07 15.48 9.08
N ASP A 15 -1.02 14.57 9.27
CA ASP A 15 -0.96 13.51 10.28
C ASP A 15 0.24 12.58 10.08
N VAL A 16 0.58 11.85 11.13
CA VAL A 16 1.61 10.81 11.09
C VAL A 16 0.94 9.44 11.05
N ASP A 17 0.71 8.94 9.86
CA ASP A 17 0.08 7.64 9.61
C ASP A 17 1.07 6.51 9.90
N ARG A 18 1.00 5.88 11.08
CA ARG A 18 1.83 4.73 11.43
C ARG A 18 1.14 3.44 11.07
N ARG A 19 1.87 2.58 10.34
CA ARG A 19 1.42 1.23 10.03
C ARG A 19 2.51 0.25 10.44
N GLY A 20 2.10 -0.82 11.11
CA GLY A 20 3.01 -1.81 11.64
C GLY A 20 2.57 -3.24 11.39
N VAL A 21 3.47 -4.15 11.71
CA VAL A 21 3.21 -5.59 11.73
C VAL A 21 3.61 -6.11 13.11
N PHE A 22 2.78 -6.93 13.72
CA PHE A 22 3.11 -7.60 14.97
C PHE A 22 3.00 -9.11 14.83
N VAL A 23 3.75 -9.82 15.63
CA VAL A 23 3.71 -11.29 15.74
C VAL A 23 3.03 -11.65 17.04
N ALA A 24 1.86 -12.25 16.96
CA ALA A 24 1.19 -12.80 18.14
C ALA A 24 1.90 -14.08 18.60
N PRO A 25 2.02 -14.35 19.93
CA PRO A 25 2.59 -15.60 20.42
C PRO A 25 1.90 -16.81 19.81
N THR A 26 2.64 -17.73 19.22
CA THR A 26 2.12 -18.87 18.46
C THR A 26 1.13 -19.70 19.29
N ARG A 27 1.40 -19.90 20.59
CA ARG A 27 0.50 -20.62 21.51
C ARG A 27 -0.88 -19.97 21.68
N SER A 28 -1.03 -18.68 21.39
CA SER A 28 -2.32 -18.00 21.46
C SER A 28 -3.30 -18.46 20.38
N PHE A 29 -2.77 -18.97 19.25
CA PHE A 29 -3.60 -19.54 18.18
C PHE A 29 -4.22 -20.91 18.53
N TRP A 30 -3.74 -21.57 19.58
CA TRP A 30 -4.29 -22.85 20.06
C TRP A 30 -5.45 -22.65 21.04
N ARG A 31 -5.67 -21.42 21.53
CA ARG A 31 -6.77 -21.09 22.43
C ARG A 31 -8.10 -20.98 21.67
N LEU A 32 -9.21 -21.06 22.38
CA LEU A 32 -10.54 -20.81 21.82
C LEU A 32 -10.66 -19.35 21.35
N ALA A 33 -10.24 -18.41 22.19
CA ALA A 33 -10.12 -17.00 21.79
C ALA A 33 -8.82 -16.81 21.02
N LYS A 34 -8.94 -16.55 19.72
CA LYS A 34 -7.81 -16.29 18.81
C LYS A 34 -7.26 -14.87 19.04
N PRO A 35 -5.96 -14.63 18.77
CA PRO A 35 -5.42 -13.29 18.81
C PRO A 35 -6.09 -12.40 17.74
N PRO A 36 -6.12 -11.07 17.95
CA PRO A 36 -6.67 -10.14 16.96
C PRO A 36 -5.84 -10.17 15.68
N THR A 37 -6.50 -10.00 14.54
CA THR A 37 -5.85 -9.88 13.22
C THR A 37 -5.24 -8.49 13.00
N HIS A 38 -5.62 -7.51 13.81
CA HIS A 38 -5.09 -6.15 13.82
C HIS A 38 -5.30 -5.50 15.19
N VAL A 39 -4.53 -4.47 15.46
CA VAL A 39 -4.65 -3.61 16.66
C VAL A 39 -4.49 -2.15 16.27
N GLU A 40 -5.17 -1.28 17.00
CA GLU A 40 -5.06 0.18 16.90
C GLU A 40 -4.31 0.74 18.11
N GLY A 41 -3.65 1.89 17.93
CA GLY A 41 -2.90 2.53 19.01
C GLY A 41 -1.56 1.85 19.32
N PRO A 42 -0.87 2.27 20.40
CA PRO A 42 -1.28 3.29 21.40
C PRO A 42 -1.17 4.75 20.94
N LEU A 43 -0.49 5.02 19.83
CA LEU A 43 -0.38 6.38 19.28
C LEU A 43 -1.56 6.69 18.36
N PRO A 44 -1.95 7.98 18.22
CA PRO A 44 -2.91 8.40 17.21
C PRO A 44 -2.49 7.92 15.81
N GLU A 45 -3.46 7.57 14.97
CA GLU A 45 -3.26 7.10 13.58
C GLU A 45 -2.30 5.90 13.45
N GLN A 46 -2.11 5.14 14.54
CA GLN A 46 -1.35 3.91 14.54
C GLN A 46 -2.28 2.70 14.34
N PHE A 47 -1.93 1.88 13.36
CA PHE A 47 -2.61 0.63 13.05
C PHE A 47 -1.59 -0.45 12.70
N SER A 48 -1.75 -1.65 13.27
CA SER A 48 -0.84 -2.76 13.01
C SER A 48 -1.62 -4.03 12.69
N TRP A 49 -1.15 -4.79 11.71
CA TRP A 49 -1.70 -6.10 11.37
C TRP A 49 -0.90 -7.21 12.01
N GLU A 50 -1.58 -8.29 12.35
CA GLU A 50 -0.94 -9.55 12.66
C GLU A 50 -0.22 -10.08 11.41
N VAL A 51 0.97 -10.66 11.58
CA VAL A 51 1.88 -10.99 10.47
C VAL A 51 1.25 -11.88 9.40
N GLU A 52 0.49 -12.90 9.77
CA GLU A 52 -0.21 -13.78 8.83
C GLU A 52 -1.27 -13.00 8.04
N ARG A 53 -2.05 -12.14 8.72
CA ARG A 53 -3.03 -11.27 8.07
C ARG A 53 -2.36 -10.29 7.11
N PHE A 54 -1.23 -9.70 7.51
CA PHE A 54 -0.45 -8.81 6.65
C PHE A 54 0.03 -9.52 5.39
N CYS A 55 0.66 -10.69 5.54
CA CYS A 55 1.13 -11.50 4.42
C CYS A 55 -0.01 -11.92 3.49
N GLY A 56 -1.15 -12.33 4.04
CA GLY A 56 -2.34 -12.65 3.25
C GLY A 56 -2.82 -11.49 2.39
N LEU A 57 -2.92 -10.28 2.96
CA LEU A 57 -3.29 -9.07 2.23
C LEU A 57 -2.22 -8.67 1.18
N ALA A 58 -0.93 -8.88 1.48
CA ALA A 58 0.14 -8.64 0.52
C ALA A 58 0.06 -9.59 -0.69
N LEU A 59 -0.19 -10.88 -0.45
CA LEU A 59 -0.41 -11.89 -1.50
C LEU A 59 -1.65 -11.60 -2.35
N GLU A 60 -2.64 -10.90 -1.79
CA GLU A 60 -3.80 -10.39 -2.51
C GLU A 60 -3.49 -9.09 -3.29
N ALA A 61 -2.24 -8.64 -3.25
CA ALA A 61 -1.78 -7.41 -3.86
C ALA A 61 -2.57 -6.17 -3.39
N ASN A 62 -2.89 -6.10 -2.09
CA ASN A 62 -3.53 -4.93 -1.51
C ASN A 62 -2.59 -3.72 -1.62
N PRO A 63 -3.00 -2.61 -2.29
CA PRO A 63 -2.09 -1.48 -2.53
C PRO A 63 -1.52 -0.87 -1.25
N THR A 64 -2.33 -0.69 -0.20
CA THR A 64 -1.87 -0.13 1.07
C THR A 64 -0.79 -0.98 1.71
N ILE A 65 -0.93 -2.31 1.66
CA ILE A 65 0.03 -3.24 2.23
C ILE A 65 1.33 -3.28 1.40
N LEU A 66 1.22 -3.30 0.07
CA LEU A 66 2.40 -3.23 -0.79
C LEU A 66 3.15 -1.92 -0.57
N GLU A 67 2.47 -0.79 -0.47
CA GLU A 67 3.10 0.50 -0.15
C GLU A 67 3.76 0.53 1.23
N CYS A 68 3.24 -0.21 2.22
CA CYS A 68 3.93 -0.38 3.52
C CYS A 68 5.29 -1.07 3.37
N LEU A 69 5.38 -2.12 2.53
CA LEU A 69 6.62 -2.88 2.28
C LEU A 69 7.69 -2.06 1.55
N TRP A 70 7.30 -1.04 0.79
CA TRP A 70 8.20 -0.13 0.08
C TRP A 70 8.26 1.27 0.69
N SER A 71 7.70 1.46 1.89
CA SER A 71 7.77 2.76 2.56
C SER A 71 9.24 3.20 2.76
N PRO A 72 9.60 4.41 2.34
CA PRO A 72 10.96 4.94 2.55
C PRO A 72 11.24 5.30 4.02
N VAL A 73 10.21 5.27 4.88
CA VAL A 73 10.33 5.67 6.29
C VAL A 73 9.98 4.49 7.19
N VAL A 74 11.02 3.80 7.65
CA VAL A 74 10.94 2.73 8.65
C VAL A 74 11.37 3.32 10.00
N GLU A 75 10.42 3.48 10.94
CA GLU A 75 10.70 4.05 12.27
C GLU A 75 11.35 3.04 13.20
N HIS A 76 10.94 1.78 13.08
CA HIS A 76 11.45 0.68 13.89
C HIS A 76 11.32 -0.63 13.12
N THR A 77 12.31 -1.51 13.29
CA THR A 77 12.29 -2.86 12.75
C THR A 77 12.82 -3.86 13.78
N THR A 78 12.49 -5.13 13.57
CA THR A 78 13.00 -6.30 14.31
C THR A 78 13.61 -7.28 13.32
N PRO A 79 14.37 -8.30 13.72
CA PRO A 79 14.88 -9.31 12.79
C PRO A 79 13.80 -9.93 11.90
N ALA A 80 12.60 -10.24 12.44
CA ALA A 80 11.46 -10.71 11.65
C ALA A 80 10.94 -9.64 10.67
N GLY A 81 10.95 -8.38 11.06
CA GLY A 81 10.60 -7.26 10.19
C GLY A 81 11.60 -7.05 9.06
N GLU A 82 12.90 -7.19 9.32
CA GLU A 82 13.95 -7.13 8.31
C GLU A 82 13.82 -8.28 7.31
N GLU A 83 13.55 -9.50 7.79
CA GLU A 83 13.30 -10.65 6.91
C GLU A 83 12.07 -10.41 6.04
N LEU A 84 10.95 -9.91 6.61
CA LEU A 84 9.76 -9.55 5.85
C LEU A 84 10.05 -8.56 4.72
N LEU A 85 10.83 -7.51 5.01
CA LEU A 85 11.25 -6.54 4.00
C LEU A 85 12.17 -7.15 2.95
N SER A 86 13.04 -8.09 3.32
CA SER A 86 13.95 -8.76 2.39
C SER A 86 13.22 -9.63 1.36
N ILE A 87 12.08 -10.20 1.74
CA ILE A 87 11.26 -11.05 0.85
C ILE A 87 10.13 -10.28 0.14
N ARG A 88 10.06 -8.95 0.24
CA ARG A 88 8.93 -8.15 -0.26
C ARG A 88 8.59 -8.40 -1.74
N HIS A 89 9.57 -8.72 -2.58
CA HIS A 89 9.33 -9.07 -3.99
C HIS A 89 8.57 -10.38 -4.18
N ALA A 90 8.58 -11.30 -3.18
CA ALA A 90 7.82 -12.54 -3.23
C ALA A 90 6.28 -12.31 -3.24
N PHE A 91 5.81 -11.15 -2.78
CA PHE A 91 4.40 -10.79 -2.79
C PHE A 91 3.90 -10.25 -4.13
N LEU A 92 4.80 -9.94 -5.06
CA LEU A 92 4.42 -9.29 -6.32
C LEU A 92 3.91 -10.30 -7.35
N SER A 93 2.89 -9.88 -8.08
CA SER A 93 2.37 -10.62 -9.23
C SER A 93 1.60 -9.69 -10.17
N GLY A 94 1.29 -10.15 -11.37
CA GLY A 94 0.43 -9.43 -12.31
C GLY A 94 -0.96 -9.07 -11.78
N ARG A 95 -1.37 -9.66 -10.64
CA ARG A 95 -2.60 -9.26 -9.92
C ARG A 95 -2.52 -7.84 -9.40
N ALA A 96 -1.33 -7.36 -8.99
CA ALA A 96 -1.13 -6.01 -8.45
C ALA A 96 -1.62 -4.93 -9.42
N HIS A 97 -1.37 -5.09 -10.70
CA HIS A 97 -1.89 -4.21 -11.74
C HIS A 97 -3.41 -4.02 -11.63
N ARG A 98 -4.18 -5.12 -11.59
CA ARG A 98 -5.65 -5.06 -11.51
C ARG A 98 -6.16 -4.48 -10.20
N THR A 99 -5.46 -4.74 -9.08
CA THR A 99 -5.88 -4.22 -7.77
C THR A 99 -5.66 -2.71 -7.66
N PHE A 100 -4.54 -2.18 -8.14
CA PHE A 100 -4.29 -0.73 -8.12
C PHE A 100 -5.33 0.03 -8.97
N VAL A 101 -5.60 -0.43 -10.19
CA VAL A 101 -6.66 0.15 -11.04
C VAL A 101 -8.03 0.01 -10.37
N GLY A 102 -8.36 -1.17 -9.85
CA GLY A 102 -9.65 -1.41 -9.19
C GLY A 102 -9.88 -0.53 -7.95
N TYR A 103 -8.86 -0.29 -7.14
CA TYR A 103 -8.93 0.64 -6.00
C TYR A 103 -9.10 2.09 -6.47
N ALA A 104 -8.37 2.52 -7.49
CA ALA A 104 -8.52 3.85 -8.07
C ALA A 104 -9.92 4.06 -8.66
N ASP A 105 -10.47 3.06 -9.36
CA ASP A 105 -11.82 3.09 -9.90
C ASP A 105 -12.89 3.10 -8.81
N ALA A 106 -12.70 2.36 -7.73
CA ALA A 106 -13.61 2.40 -6.59
C ALA A 106 -13.62 3.79 -5.91
N GLN A 107 -12.46 4.46 -5.85
CA GLN A 107 -12.39 5.84 -5.37
C GLN A 107 -13.08 6.80 -6.35
N PHE A 108 -12.80 6.69 -7.65
CA PHE A 108 -13.39 7.54 -8.69
C PHE A 108 -14.92 7.52 -8.65
N ARG A 109 -15.53 6.33 -8.54
CA ARG A 109 -16.99 6.16 -8.47
C ARG A 109 -17.65 6.82 -7.23
N ARG A 110 -16.87 7.11 -6.19
CA ARG A 110 -17.35 7.78 -4.96
C ARG A 110 -17.17 9.30 -5.00
N LEU A 111 -16.49 9.81 -6.02
CA LEU A 111 -16.27 11.24 -6.18
C LEU A 111 -17.46 11.88 -6.91
N ASN A 112 -17.93 13.02 -6.37
CA ASN A 112 -18.96 13.82 -7.04
C ASN A 112 -18.29 14.89 -7.91
N PRO A 113 -18.54 14.93 -9.23
CA PRO A 113 -17.97 15.93 -10.13
C PRO A 113 -18.31 17.39 -9.74
N GLU A 114 -19.51 17.62 -9.20
CA GLU A 114 -19.96 18.97 -8.82
C GLU A 114 -19.32 19.48 -7.49
N ARG A 115 -18.89 18.54 -6.64
CA ARG A 115 -18.23 18.83 -5.36
C ARG A 115 -17.10 17.83 -5.09
N PRO A 116 -16.01 17.89 -5.86
CA PRO A 116 -14.93 16.92 -5.75
C PRO A 116 -14.26 16.98 -4.38
N ARG A 117 -14.03 15.81 -3.80
CA ARG A 117 -13.15 15.70 -2.62
C ARG A 117 -11.71 15.64 -3.13
N TRP A 118 -11.08 16.78 -3.30
CA TRP A 118 -9.79 16.95 -3.96
C TRP A 118 -8.68 16.08 -3.36
N LYS A 119 -8.63 15.92 -2.03
CA LYS A 119 -7.69 14.99 -1.37
C LYS A 119 -7.88 13.55 -1.86
N GLN A 120 -9.12 13.11 -2.05
CA GLN A 120 -9.40 11.74 -2.56
C GLN A 120 -9.09 11.64 -4.06
N ALA A 121 -9.37 12.67 -4.84
CA ALA A 121 -9.00 12.73 -6.26
C ALA A 121 -7.47 12.64 -6.44
N MET A 122 -6.70 13.38 -5.63
CA MET A 122 -5.25 13.27 -5.60
C MET A 122 -4.78 11.85 -5.26
N HIS A 123 -5.36 11.21 -4.22
CA HIS A 123 -5.01 9.84 -3.84
C HIS A 123 -5.33 8.82 -4.94
N MET A 124 -6.43 8.98 -5.67
CA MET A 124 -6.78 8.16 -6.83
C MET A 124 -5.71 8.23 -7.91
N ILE A 125 -5.27 9.44 -8.30
CA ILE A 125 -4.21 9.63 -9.29
C ILE A 125 -2.89 9.02 -8.79
N ARG A 126 -2.53 9.26 -7.52
CA ARG A 126 -1.33 8.69 -6.92
C ARG A 126 -1.32 7.16 -6.96
N LEU A 127 -2.45 6.50 -6.68
CA LEU A 127 -2.57 5.05 -6.79
C LEU A 127 -2.30 4.55 -8.21
N LEU A 128 -2.83 5.23 -9.22
CA LEU A 128 -2.57 4.87 -10.61
C LEU A 128 -1.10 5.04 -10.97
N LEU A 129 -0.46 6.14 -10.55
CA LEU A 129 0.98 6.33 -10.74
C LEU A 129 1.80 5.23 -10.08
N SER A 130 1.45 4.86 -8.84
CA SER A 130 2.12 3.80 -8.08
C SER A 130 1.98 2.44 -8.77
N GLY A 131 0.77 2.09 -9.20
CA GLY A 131 0.51 0.83 -9.89
C GLY A 131 1.16 0.76 -11.28
N LEU A 132 1.21 1.87 -12.02
CA LEU A 132 1.88 1.93 -13.30
C LEU A 132 3.40 1.79 -13.16
N HIS A 133 3.98 2.41 -12.15
CA HIS A 133 5.39 2.23 -11.82
C HIS A 133 5.70 0.78 -11.44
N LEU A 134 4.83 0.17 -10.61
CA LEU A 134 4.95 -1.23 -10.24
C LEU A 134 4.95 -2.16 -11.47
N ALA A 135 4.05 -1.94 -12.42
CA ALA A 135 4.01 -2.74 -13.65
C ALA A 135 5.29 -2.61 -14.48
N ARG A 136 5.88 -1.42 -14.54
CA ARG A 136 7.06 -1.13 -15.38
C ARG A 136 8.39 -1.47 -14.70
N HIS A 137 8.48 -1.31 -13.39
CA HIS A 137 9.75 -1.38 -12.64
C HIS A 137 9.80 -2.49 -11.58
N GLY A 138 8.69 -3.21 -11.35
CA GLY A 138 8.62 -4.29 -10.38
C GLY A 138 8.57 -3.81 -8.92
N GLU A 139 8.24 -2.53 -8.68
CA GLU A 139 8.05 -1.98 -7.33
C GLU A 139 7.06 -0.80 -7.34
N PRO A 140 6.23 -0.63 -6.29
CA PRO A 140 5.29 0.49 -6.23
C PRO A 140 6.03 1.82 -6.02
N LEU A 141 5.53 2.88 -6.68
CA LEU A 141 6.00 4.24 -6.45
C LEU A 141 5.37 4.78 -5.17
N VAL A 142 6.08 4.70 -4.06
CA VAL A 142 5.61 5.27 -2.79
C VAL A 142 5.88 6.77 -2.77
N ARG A 143 7.12 7.18 -2.97
CA ARG A 143 7.51 8.58 -3.00
C ARG A 143 7.31 9.18 -4.39
N VAL A 144 6.46 10.21 -4.49
CA VAL A 144 5.98 10.73 -5.78
C VAL A 144 6.63 12.06 -6.20
N ASP A 145 7.91 12.26 -5.84
CA ASP A 145 8.62 13.54 -5.98
C ASP A 145 8.47 14.16 -7.39
N ALA A 146 8.60 13.35 -8.45
CA ALA A 146 8.44 13.83 -9.85
C ALA A 146 7.02 14.30 -10.19
N HIS A 147 6.00 13.89 -9.41
CA HIS A 147 4.61 14.25 -9.65
C HIS A 147 4.03 15.14 -8.54
N ARG A 148 4.87 15.53 -7.57
CA ARG A 148 4.46 16.22 -6.34
C ARG A 148 3.65 17.48 -6.62
N ASP A 149 4.18 18.38 -7.42
CA ASP A 149 3.54 19.68 -7.65
C ASP A 149 2.17 19.53 -8.33
N ARG A 150 2.08 18.65 -9.32
CA ARG A 150 0.81 18.36 -10.00
C ARG A 150 -0.21 17.68 -9.09
N LEU A 151 0.23 16.75 -8.24
CA LEU A 151 -0.64 16.11 -7.25
C LEU A 151 -1.12 17.09 -6.17
N LEU A 152 -0.26 17.99 -5.72
CA LEU A 152 -0.65 19.05 -4.79
C LEU A 152 -1.60 20.05 -5.44
N ALA A 153 -1.43 20.38 -6.73
CA ALA A 153 -2.37 21.20 -7.48
C ALA A 153 -3.77 20.56 -7.53
N VAL A 154 -3.85 19.23 -7.75
CA VAL A 154 -5.13 18.48 -7.61
C VAL A 154 -5.69 18.63 -6.20
N ARG A 155 -4.87 18.41 -5.16
CA ARG A 155 -5.32 18.50 -3.75
C ARG A 155 -5.89 19.86 -3.39
N ARG A 156 -5.34 20.94 -3.96
CA ARG A 156 -5.80 22.33 -3.74
C ARG A 156 -6.98 22.74 -4.64
N GLY A 157 -7.40 21.86 -5.58
CA GLY A 157 -8.45 22.19 -6.55
C GLY A 157 -8.04 23.21 -7.60
N GLU A 158 -6.75 23.32 -7.88
CA GLU A 158 -6.18 24.22 -8.91
C GLU A 158 -6.33 23.64 -10.33
N LEU A 159 -6.53 22.32 -10.44
CA LEU A 159 -6.91 21.66 -11.69
C LEU A 159 -8.42 21.47 -11.73
N SER A 160 -9.02 21.67 -12.89
CA SER A 160 -10.44 21.36 -13.13
C SER A 160 -10.71 19.86 -13.02
N TRP A 161 -11.96 19.49 -12.76
CA TRP A 161 -12.36 18.10 -12.75
C TRP A 161 -12.11 17.38 -14.07
N ASP A 162 -12.27 18.08 -15.19
CA ASP A 162 -12.02 17.53 -16.53
C ASP A 162 -10.52 17.24 -16.76
N GLU A 163 -9.62 18.08 -16.27
CA GLU A 163 -8.18 17.83 -16.33
C GLU A 163 -7.79 16.62 -15.48
N VAL A 164 -8.35 16.49 -14.28
CA VAL A 164 -8.10 15.33 -13.40
C VAL A 164 -8.64 14.05 -14.03
N THR A 165 -9.82 14.10 -14.62
CA THR A 165 -10.45 12.94 -15.31
C THR A 165 -9.65 12.54 -16.55
N ARG A 166 -9.16 13.50 -17.32
CA ARG A 166 -8.28 13.25 -18.47
C ARG A 166 -6.99 12.58 -18.03
N TRP A 167 -6.32 13.11 -17.01
CA TRP A 167 -5.09 12.53 -16.47
C TRP A 167 -5.32 11.08 -15.97
N ARG A 168 -6.43 10.85 -15.25
CA ARG A 168 -6.84 9.49 -14.87
C ARG A 168 -6.96 8.57 -16.09
N SER A 169 -7.66 9.01 -17.13
CA SER A 169 -7.88 8.20 -18.34
C SER A 169 -6.58 7.87 -19.06
N GLU A 170 -5.66 8.83 -19.17
CA GLU A 170 -4.32 8.64 -19.73
C GLU A 170 -3.53 7.59 -18.96
N LEU A 171 -3.57 7.65 -17.61
CA LEU A 171 -2.91 6.68 -16.76
C LEU A 171 -3.52 5.29 -16.93
N VAL A 172 -4.86 5.17 -16.90
CA VAL A 172 -5.55 3.88 -17.05
C VAL A 172 -5.22 3.24 -18.40
N THR A 173 -5.24 4.00 -19.48
CA THR A 173 -4.86 3.49 -20.82
C THR A 173 -3.39 3.03 -20.87
N SER A 174 -2.52 3.59 -20.03
CA SER A 174 -1.10 3.19 -19.98
C SER A 174 -0.87 1.86 -19.24
N PHE A 175 -1.90 1.25 -18.70
CA PHE A 175 -1.83 -0.03 -17.98
C PHE A 175 -2.04 -1.28 -18.87
N ASP A 176 -2.00 -1.17 -20.18
CA ASP A 176 -2.32 -2.28 -21.11
C ASP A 176 -1.32 -3.45 -21.06
N ASP A 177 -0.13 -3.26 -20.46
CA ASP A 177 0.87 -4.31 -20.28
C ASP A 177 1.13 -4.57 -18.77
N PRO A 178 0.92 -5.80 -18.27
CA PRO A 178 1.26 -6.16 -16.89
C PRO A 178 2.77 -6.09 -16.59
N GLY A 179 3.61 -5.83 -17.60
CA GLY A 179 5.05 -5.67 -17.45
C GLY A 179 5.78 -6.97 -17.09
N ALA A 180 6.90 -6.83 -16.39
CA ALA A 180 7.77 -7.94 -16.00
C ALA A 180 7.33 -8.64 -14.69
N LEU A 181 6.14 -8.38 -14.18
CA LEU A 181 5.66 -9.00 -12.95
C LEU A 181 5.39 -10.51 -13.17
N PRO A 182 5.73 -11.37 -12.19
CA PRO A 182 5.39 -12.78 -12.26
C PRO A 182 3.88 -12.99 -12.32
N ALA A 183 3.42 -14.08 -12.95
CA ALA A 183 1.99 -14.41 -13.03
C ALA A 183 1.37 -14.58 -11.63
N GLU A 184 2.10 -15.26 -10.72
CA GLU A 184 1.68 -15.53 -9.35
C GLU A 184 2.78 -15.10 -8.36
N PRO A 185 2.42 -14.75 -7.11
CA PRO A 185 3.40 -14.47 -6.07
C PRO A 185 4.12 -15.74 -5.61
N ASP A 186 5.32 -15.62 -5.08
CA ASP A 186 6.07 -16.74 -4.49
C ASP A 186 5.50 -17.09 -3.09
N ARG A 187 4.39 -17.83 -3.09
CA ARG A 187 3.70 -18.27 -1.87
C ARG A 187 4.59 -19.13 -1.00
N ARG A 188 5.44 -19.98 -1.60
CA ARG A 188 6.36 -20.86 -0.86
C ARG A 188 7.31 -20.04 -0.01
N ARG A 189 7.90 -18.99 -0.57
CA ARG A 189 8.82 -18.12 0.18
C ARG A 189 8.12 -17.39 1.33
N VAL A 190 6.87 -16.98 1.13
CA VAL A 190 6.08 -16.34 2.17
C VAL A 190 5.69 -17.33 3.27
N GLU A 191 5.34 -18.56 2.92
CA GLU A 191 5.04 -19.62 3.89
C GLU A 191 6.27 -20.00 4.72
N GLU A 192 7.45 -20.13 4.10
CA GLU A 192 8.73 -20.37 4.82
C GLU A 192 8.99 -19.26 5.85
N TYR A 193 8.81 -18.01 5.47
CA TYR A 193 8.93 -16.87 6.39
C TYR A 193 7.94 -16.96 7.56
N LEU A 194 6.66 -17.26 7.28
CA LEU A 194 5.63 -17.38 8.32
C LEU A 194 5.92 -18.51 9.29
N ILE A 195 6.36 -19.67 8.80
CA ILE A 195 6.73 -20.82 9.63
C ILE A 195 7.88 -20.45 10.58
N ASN A 196 8.97 -19.92 10.04
CA ASN A 196 10.13 -19.49 10.84
C ASN A 196 9.75 -18.44 11.90
N THR A 197 8.92 -17.47 11.52
CA THR A 197 8.42 -16.42 12.42
C THR A 197 7.55 -17.00 13.54
N ARG A 198 6.70 -18.00 13.25
CA ARG A 198 5.86 -18.70 14.23
C ARG A 198 6.67 -19.58 15.16
N GLU A 199 7.68 -20.27 14.66
CA GLU A 199 8.58 -21.09 15.48
C GLU A 199 9.36 -20.23 16.47
N ALA A 200 9.87 -19.08 16.02
CA ALA A 200 10.57 -18.11 16.88
C ALA A 200 9.66 -17.46 17.94
N ALA A 201 8.32 -17.52 17.78
CA ALA A 201 7.31 -16.97 18.69
C ALA A 201 6.61 -18.04 19.56
N LEU A 202 7.16 -19.26 19.62
CA LEU A 202 6.68 -20.33 20.50
C LEU A 202 7.01 -20.01 21.96
#